data_28498808530180cc85c8e641ba818048
#
_entry.id   28498808530180cc85c8e641ba818048
#
_cell.length_a   1.000
_cell.length_b   1.000
_cell.length_c   1.000
_cell.angle_alpha   90.00
_cell.angle_beta   90.00
_cell.angle_gamma   90.00
#
_symmetry.space_group_name_H-M   'P 1'
#
loop_
_entity.id
_entity.type
_entity.pdbx_description
1 polymer ?
#
loop_
_entity_poly.entity_id
_entity_poly.type
_entity_poly.pdbx_seq_one_letter_code
_entity_poly.pdbx_strand_id
1 'polypeptide(L)'
;MIFKALTILLLVATVLGGSAYFVYDLYYKDKKLDLIEQTAPPTPVPSPTPDPSVAAWDELKPAAAKDTIEARESVKTFITTYPESVRLPEASAALGRMNLVLFRDTAATPANTVYAVKKGDSLAKIASLTKSNVEQIYWVNQLSSINLQIGQQLLIPSLNTSAVLIREKSTLIVFNHGEFFKEYPIVSLTLTGGASKGEFETKVADRVARKGETRVAFGAKDYAETVRFVLLSPGSVSIHPAPTPAADGTIPPNPPGIVLSLADFNDIFALLKTGTPVTIK
;
A
#
# COMPACT_ATOMS: atom_id res chain seq x y z
N MET A 1 -34.55 -80.53 30.66
CA MET A 1 -34.99 -79.15 31.11
C MET A 1 -33.85 -78.24 31.50
N ILE A 2 -32.83 -78.70 32.23
CA ILE A 2 -31.72 -77.93 32.75
C ILE A 2 -30.93 -77.25 31.65
N PHE A 3 -30.68 -77.93 30.53
CA PHE A 3 -29.89 -77.34 29.38
C PHE A 3 -30.57 -76.12 28.74
N LYS A 4 -31.90 -76.14 28.58
CA LYS A 4 -32.65 -75.01 28.05
C LYS A 4 -32.66 -73.80 28.99
N ALA A 5 -32.73 -74.10 30.29
CA ALA A 5 -32.66 -73.05 31.33
C ALA A 5 -31.29 -72.37 31.34
N LEU A 6 -30.21 -73.17 31.19
CA LEU A 6 -28.81 -72.62 31.13
C LEU A 6 -28.56 -71.79 29.90
N THR A 7 -29.09 -72.20 28.75
CA THR A 7 -28.95 -71.42 27.48
C THR A 7 -29.69 -70.09 27.53
N ILE A 8 -30.87 -70.08 28.14
CA ILE A 8 -31.67 -68.86 28.32
C ILE A 8 -30.98 -67.91 29.32
N LEU A 9 -30.41 -68.46 30.40
CA LEU A 9 -29.66 -67.67 31.38
C LEU A 9 -28.40 -67.00 30.75
N LEU A 10 -27.70 -67.75 29.89
CA LEU A 10 -26.54 -67.27 29.19
C LEU A 10 -26.92 -66.16 28.18
N LEU A 11 -28.04 -66.33 27.48
CA LEU A 11 -28.54 -65.37 26.52
C LEU A 11 -29.02 -64.08 27.22
N VAL A 12 -29.65 -64.20 28.37
CA VAL A 12 -30.06 -63.05 29.18
C VAL A 12 -28.82 -62.30 29.74
N ALA A 13 -27.79 -63.03 30.19
CA ALA A 13 -26.58 -62.45 30.68
C ALA A 13 -25.76 -61.70 29.60
N THR A 14 -25.75 -62.24 28.36
CA THR A 14 -25.07 -61.54 27.23
C THR A 14 -25.83 -60.28 26.78
N VAL A 15 -27.18 -60.33 26.77
CA VAL A 15 -28.01 -59.19 26.43
C VAL A 15 -27.93 -58.12 27.51
N LEU A 16 -27.97 -58.46 28.79
CA LEU A 16 -27.85 -57.52 29.90
C LEU A 16 -26.42 -56.95 30.01
N GLY A 17 -25.40 -57.77 29.82
CA GLY A 17 -24.00 -57.33 29.81
C GLY A 17 -23.68 -56.45 28.62
N GLY A 18 -24.19 -56.81 27.42
CA GLY A 18 -24.01 -56.00 26.22
C GLY A 18 -24.73 -54.65 26.28
N SER A 19 -25.94 -54.63 26.84
CA SER A 19 -26.67 -53.37 27.03
C SER A 19 -26.04 -52.48 28.10
N ALA A 20 -25.53 -53.06 29.21
CA ALA A 20 -24.82 -52.32 30.22
C ALA A 20 -23.47 -51.74 29.68
N TYR A 21 -22.76 -52.52 28.87
CA TYR A 21 -21.53 -52.06 28.20
C TYR A 21 -21.84 -50.95 27.19
N PHE A 22 -22.89 -51.06 26.43
CA PHE A 22 -23.33 -50.07 25.45
C PHE A 22 -23.71 -48.74 26.12
N VAL A 23 -24.48 -48.82 27.23
CA VAL A 23 -24.84 -47.63 28.03
C VAL A 23 -23.59 -46.98 28.66
N TYR A 24 -22.66 -47.82 29.14
CA TYR A 24 -21.38 -47.30 29.67
C TYR A 24 -20.55 -46.61 28.58
N ASP A 25 -20.42 -47.23 27.40
CA ASP A 25 -19.64 -46.67 26.28
C ASP A 25 -20.25 -45.36 25.75
N LEU A 26 -21.61 -45.34 25.64
CA LEU A 26 -22.34 -44.20 25.09
C LEU A 26 -22.50 -42.99 26.06
N TYR A 27 -22.64 -43.26 27.36
CA TYR A 27 -23.00 -42.23 28.34
C TYR A 27 -21.91 -41.87 29.35
N TYR A 28 -21.01 -42.79 29.66
CA TYR A 28 -20.05 -42.61 30.76
C TYR A 28 -18.63 -42.43 30.26
N LYS A 29 -18.26 -43.00 29.13
CA LYS A 29 -16.89 -42.90 28.59
C LYS A 29 -16.59 -41.47 28.16
N ASP A 30 -17.51 -40.86 27.41
CA ASP A 30 -17.34 -39.48 26.95
C ASP A 30 -17.36 -38.48 28.12
N LYS A 31 -18.32 -38.66 29.07
CA LYS A 31 -18.35 -37.83 30.28
C LYS A 31 -17.12 -37.97 31.16
N LYS A 32 -16.48 -39.13 31.19
CA LYS A 32 -15.26 -39.34 31.95
C LYS A 32 -14.05 -38.69 31.26
N LEU A 33 -14.03 -38.66 29.93
CA LEU A 33 -13.07 -37.96 29.13
C LEU A 33 -13.21 -36.46 29.32
N ASP A 34 -14.42 -35.89 29.23
CA ASP A 34 -14.71 -34.49 29.47
C ASP A 34 -14.33 -34.04 30.89
N LEU A 35 -14.57 -34.86 31.93
CA LEU A 35 -14.16 -34.58 33.31
C LEU A 35 -12.66 -34.65 33.51
N ILE A 36 -11.96 -35.53 32.79
CA ILE A 36 -10.48 -35.60 32.86
C ILE A 36 -9.89 -34.41 32.13
N GLU A 37 -10.46 -33.95 31.03
CA GLU A 37 -10.02 -32.79 30.29
C GLU A 37 -10.28 -31.49 31.07
N GLN A 38 -11.41 -31.38 31.80
CA GLN A 38 -11.71 -30.21 32.64
C GLN A 38 -10.88 -30.16 33.94
N THR A 39 -10.38 -31.31 34.44
CA THR A 39 -9.55 -31.39 35.63
C THR A 39 -8.06 -31.46 35.38
N ALA A 40 -7.67 -31.61 34.11
CA ALA A 40 -6.25 -31.49 33.76
C ALA A 40 -5.78 -30.04 33.99
N PRO A 41 -4.66 -29.84 34.71
CA PRO A 41 -4.11 -28.50 34.81
C PRO A 41 -3.88 -27.97 33.36
N PRO A 42 -4.21 -26.70 33.07
CA PRO A 42 -4.00 -26.15 31.75
C PRO A 42 -2.55 -26.41 31.35
N THR A 43 -2.37 -27.11 30.25
CA THR A 43 -1.04 -27.28 29.65
C THR A 43 -0.46 -25.89 29.54
N PRO A 44 0.74 -25.58 30.07
CA PRO A 44 1.30 -24.26 29.92
C PRO A 44 1.40 -23.97 28.43
N VAL A 45 0.56 -23.05 27.96
CA VAL A 45 0.69 -22.53 26.59
C VAL A 45 2.10 -21.96 26.51
N PRO A 46 2.98 -22.45 25.63
CA PRO A 46 4.31 -21.89 25.51
C PRO A 46 4.15 -20.38 25.29
N SER A 47 4.75 -19.60 26.18
CA SER A 47 4.80 -18.15 25.97
C SER A 47 5.26 -17.91 24.54
N PRO A 48 4.53 -17.13 23.73
CA PRO A 48 4.95 -16.87 22.36
C PRO A 48 6.39 -16.36 22.42
N THR A 49 7.27 -17.07 21.72
CA THR A 49 8.66 -16.61 21.56
C THR A 49 8.60 -15.18 21.02
N PRO A 50 9.23 -14.20 21.65
CA PRO A 50 9.20 -12.84 21.18
C PRO A 50 9.62 -12.79 19.71
N ASP A 51 8.82 -12.16 18.85
CA ASP A 51 9.14 -12.00 17.44
C ASP A 51 10.43 -11.17 17.31
N PRO A 52 11.53 -11.74 16.80
CA PRO A 52 12.81 -11.05 16.73
C PRO A 52 12.75 -9.79 15.85
N SER A 53 11.80 -9.72 14.94
CA SER A 53 11.60 -8.55 14.08
C SER A 53 11.14 -7.31 14.86
N VAL A 54 10.39 -7.51 15.96
CA VAL A 54 9.92 -6.39 16.79
C VAL A 54 11.11 -5.71 17.47
N ALA A 55 11.98 -6.50 18.11
CA ALA A 55 13.19 -5.96 18.76
C ALA A 55 14.12 -5.29 17.74
N ALA A 56 14.34 -5.93 16.58
CA ALA A 56 15.17 -5.38 15.51
C ALA A 56 14.62 -4.05 14.97
N TRP A 57 13.29 -3.91 14.84
CA TRP A 57 12.69 -2.65 14.43
C TRP A 57 12.79 -1.57 15.51
N ASP A 58 12.54 -1.90 16.76
CA ASP A 58 12.59 -0.95 17.88
C ASP A 58 14.02 -0.38 18.05
N GLU A 59 15.06 -1.18 17.78
CA GLU A 59 16.45 -0.73 17.72
C GLU A 59 16.71 0.18 16.50
N LEU A 60 16.18 -0.16 15.33
CA LEU A 60 16.37 0.58 14.09
C LEU A 60 15.59 1.89 14.03
N LYS A 61 14.44 1.98 14.69
CA LYS A 61 13.48 3.11 14.60
C LYS A 61 14.10 4.49 14.85
N PRO A 62 15.00 4.71 15.83
CA PRO A 62 15.66 6.02 16.00
C PRO A 62 16.52 6.43 14.80
N ALA A 63 17.17 5.47 14.14
CA ALA A 63 17.92 5.72 12.92
C ALA A 63 16.96 5.96 11.73
N ALA A 64 15.89 5.18 11.62
CA ALA A 64 14.86 5.32 10.59
C ALA A 64 14.09 6.66 10.65
N ALA A 65 14.14 7.37 11.77
CA ALA A 65 13.62 8.73 11.88
C ALA A 65 14.50 9.79 11.17
N LYS A 66 15.73 9.44 10.81
CA LYS A 66 16.67 10.31 10.09
C LYS A 66 16.60 10.02 8.59
N ASP A 67 16.58 11.07 7.77
CA ASP A 67 16.54 10.94 6.31
C ASP A 67 17.96 10.84 5.76
N THR A 68 18.69 9.77 6.12
CA THR A 68 20.06 9.50 5.63
C THR A 68 20.09 8.27 4.73
N ILE A 69 21.12 8.18 3.88
CA ILE A 69 21.32 7.03 2.99
C ILE A 69 21.50 5.75 3.79
N GLU A 70 22.28 5.81 4.88
CA GLU A 70 22.57 4.67 5.75
C GLU A 70 21.29 4.16 6.43
N ALA A 71 20.45 5.07 6.93
CA ALA A 71 19.17 4.72 7.54
C ALA A 71 18.24 4.06 6.52
N ARG A 72 18.17 4.59 5.30
CA ARG A 72 17.38 4.00 4.21
C ARG A 72 17.81 2.58 3.88
N GLU A 73 19.11 2.34 3.73
CA GLU A 73 19.64 1.00 3.43
C GLU A 73 19.40 0.02 4.61
N SER A 74 19.50 0.50 5.85
CA SER A 74 19.18 -0.31 7.03
C SER A 74 17.70 -0.71 7.07
N VAL A 75 16.79 0.20 6.73
CA VAL A 75 15.35 -0.11 6.65
C VAL A 75 15.05 -1.05 5.48
N LYS A 76 15.70 -0.92 4.33
CA LYS A 76 15.60 -1.88 3.22
C LYS A 76 16.04 -3.28 3.67
N THR A 77 17.16 -3.36 4.39
CA THR A 77 17.66 -4.63 4.94
C THR A 77 16.65 -5.24 5.91
N PHE A 78 16.06 -4.43 6.80
CA PHE A 78 15.01 -4.90 7.70
C PHE A 78 13.83 -5.51 6.94
N ILE A 79 13.30 -4.80 5.94
CA ILE A 79 12.14 -5.25 5.13
C ILE A 79 12.45 -6.57 4.41
N THR A 80 13.67 -6.74 3.89
CA THR A 80 14.06 -7.97 3.19
C THR A 80 14.33 -9.13 4.15
N THR A 81 14.82 -8.85 5.36
CA THR A 81 15.11 -9.86 6.38
C THR A 81 13.86 -10.36 7.08
N TYR A 82 12.86 -9.47 7.25
CA TYR A 82 11.64 -9.76 7.99
C TYR A 82 10.37 -9.45 7.17
N PRO A 83 10.13 -10.14 6.04
CA PRO A 83 9.02 -9.82 5.13
C PRO A 83 7.63 -10.07 5.73
N GLU A 84 7.54 -10.88 6.79
CA GLU A 84 6.29 -11.19 7.52
C GLU A 84 6.17 -10.45 8.86
N SER A 85 7.06 -9.48 9.13
CA SER A 85 7.04 -8.74 10.38
C SER A 85 5.77 -7.94 10.56
N VAL A 86 5.23 -7.94 11.79
CA VAL A 86 4.14 -7.02 12.18
C VAL A 86 4.55 -5.54 12.09
N ARG A 87 5.86 -5.26 12.03
CA ARG A 87 6.43 -3.92 11.84
C ARG A 87 6.62 -3.52 10.38
N LEU A 88 6.33 -4.41 9.43
CA LEU A 88 6.51 -4.14 8.00
C LEU A 88 5.79 -2.88 7.51
N PRO A 89 4.54 -2.58 7.91
CA PRO A 89 3.87 -1.34 7.49
C PRO A 89 4.61 -0.08 7.97
N GLU A 90 5.11 -0.09 9.21
CA GLU A 90 5.86 1.05 9.77
C GLU A 90 7.20 1.23 9.05
N ALA A 91 7.91 0.13 8.77
CA ALA A 91 9.16 0.14 8.02
C ALA A 91 8.97 0.62 6.58
N SER A 92 7.92 0.17 5.89
CA SER A 92 7.59 0.60 4.52
C SER A 92 7.22 2.08 4.47
N ALA A 93 6.47 2.58 5.44
CA ALA A 93 6.14 4.00 5.55
C ALA A 93 7.39 4.86 5.77
N ALA A 94 8.31 4.43 6.64
CA ALA A 94 9.59 5.09 6.85
C ALA A 94 10.45 5.09 5.58
N LEU A 95 10.55 3.95 4.88
CA LEU A 95 11.28 3.84 3.62
C LEU A 95 10.69 4.78 2.55
N GLY A 96 9.36 4.80 2.41
CA GLY A 96 8.69 5.67 1.44
C GLY A 96 8.92 7.16 1.72
N ARG A 97 8.92 7.58 2.99
CA ARG A 97 9.26 8.94 3.39
C ARG A 97 10.72 9.27 3.03
N MET A 98 11.66 8.40 3.41
CA MET A 98 13.08 8.60 3.09
C MET A 98 13.32 8.65 1.59
N ASN A 99 12.67 7.79 0.81
CA ASN A 99 12.79 7.82 -0.65
C ASN A 99 12.34 9.16 -1.24
N LEU A 100 11.26 9.77 -0.75
CA LEU A 100 10.82 11.10 -1.20
C LEU A 100 11.83 12.20 -0.86
N VAL A 101 12.40 12.17 0.36
CA VAL A 101 13.36 13.20 0.81
C VAL A 101 14.68 13.04 0.06
N LEU A 102 15.24 11.83 0.06
CA LEU A 102 16.55 11.54 -0.55
C LEU A 102 16.50 11.57 -2.07
N PHE A 103 15.33 11.46 -2.69
CA PHE A 103 15.17 11.62 -4.13
C PHE A 103 15.62 13.01 -4.62
N ARG A 104 15.57 14.03 -3.77
CA ARG A 104 16.01 15.39 -4.05
C ARG A 104 17.50 15.59 -3.82
N ASP A 105 18.20 14.62 -3.29
CA ASP A 105 19.64 14.63 -3.07
C ASP A 105 20.37 13.89 -4.20
N THR A 106 21.25 14.58 -4.93
CA THR A 106 22.04 14.00 -6.01
C THR A 106 23.05 12.96 -5.52
N ALA A 107 23.54 13.07 -4.28
CA ALA A 107 24.39 12.05 -3.67
C ALA A 107 23.62 10.77 -3.39
N ALA A 108 22.36 10.88 -2.95
CA ALA A 108 21.48 9.75 -2.68
C ALA A 108 20.81 9.18 -3.93
N THR A 109 20.68 9.98 -5.00
CA THR A 109 20.08 9.62 -6.28
C THR A 109 20.95 10.09 -7.45
N PRO A 110 22.07 9.39 -7.72
CA PRO A 110 23.06 9.81 -8.74
C PRO A 110 22.51 9.87 -10.16
N ALA A 111 21.37 9.19 -10.44
CA ALA A 111 20.70 9.25 -11.73
C ALA A 111 20.04 10.61 -12.02
N ASN A 112 19.76 11.40 -10.99
CA ASN A 112 19.28 12.76 -11.14
C ASN A 112 20.42 13.66 -11.66
N THR A 113 20.08 14.61 -12.53
CA THR A 113 21.05 15.55 -13.09
C THR A 113 20.70 16.99 -12.69
N VAL A 114 21.67 17.89 -12.74
CA VAL A 114 21.46 19.31 -12.46
C VAL A 114 21.54 20.10 -13.76
N TYR A 115 20.54 20.96 -13.99
CA TYR A 115 20.46 21.84 -15.14
C TYR A 115 20.56 23.30 -14.69
N ALA A 116 21.53 24.05 -15.22
CA ALA A 116 21.63 25.50 -15.01
C ALA A 116 20.75 26.26 -16.01
N VAL A 117 19.78 27.02 -15.51
CA VAL A 117 18.84 27.82 -16.33
C VAL A 117 19.58 28.85 -17.16
N LYS A 118 19.30 28.90 -18.46
CA LYS A 118 19.90 29.82 -19.44
C LYS A 118 18.88 30.89 -19.82
N LYS A 119 19.39 31.98 -20.42
CA LYS A 119 18.56 33.05 -20.98
C LYS A 119 17.55 32.48 -22.00
N GLY A 120 16.29 32.79 -21.82
CA GLY A 120 15.20 32.32 -22.70
C GLY A 120 14.72 30.88 -22.42
N ASP A 121 15.11 30.29 -21.31
CA ASP A 121 14.54 29.01 -20.83
C ASP A 121 13.20 29.24 -20.15
N SER A 122 12.38 28.21 -20.24
CA SER A 122 11.16 28.03 -19.46
C SER A 122 11.10 26.58 -18.96
N LEU A 123 10.30 26.32 -17.93
CA LEU A 123 10.12 24.94 -17.45
C LEU A 123 9.70 23.98 -18.56
N ALA A 124 8.82 24.42 -19.46
CA ALA A 124 8.36 23.61 -20.59
C ALA A 124 9.50 23.27 -21.56
N LYS A 125 10.34 24.25 -21.87
CA LYS A 125 11.52 24.06 -22.73
C LYS A 125 12.54 23.12 -22.08
N ILE A 126 12.83 23.32 -20.79
CA ILE A 126 13.76 22.47 -20.03
C ILE A 126 13.21 21.04 -19.95
N ALA A 127 11.93 20.86 -19.65
CA ALA A 127 11.28 19.54 -19.60
C ALA A 127 11.41 18.81 -20.94
N SER A 128 11.17 19.51 -22.06
CA SER A 128 11.35 18.96 -23.41
C SER A 128 12.79 18.54 -23.68
N LEU A 129 13.76 19.39 -23.37
CA LEU A 129 15.20 19.12 -23.58
C LEU A 129 15.70 17.92 -22.74
N THR A 130 15.20 17.78 -21.52
CA THR A 130 15.65 16.77 -20.57
C THR A 130 14.81 15.51 -20.57
N LYS A 131 13.80 15.42 -21.46
CA LYS A 131 12.84 14.30 -21.52
C LYS A 131 12.11 14.03 -20.19
N SER A 132 11.97 15.10 -19.39
CA SER A 132 11.21 15.12 -18.15
C SER A 132 9.83 15.74 -18.40
N ASN A 133 9.08 16.07 -17.35
CA ASN A 133 7.88 16.89 -17.47
C ASN A 133 7.93 18.09 -16.51
N VAL A 134 7.13 19.08 -16.79
CA VAL A 134 7.13 20.36 -16.06
C VAL A 134 6.81 20.16 -14.59
N GLU A 135 5.81 19.36 -14.29
CA GLU A 135 5.37 19.12 -12.92
C GLU A 135 6.39 18.33 -12.12
N GLN A 136 7.12 17.41 -12.76
CA GLN A 136 8.23 16.69 -12.11
C GLN A 136 9.35 17.64 -11.71
N ILE A 137 9.79 18.51 -12.64
CA ILE A 137 10.82 19.50 -12.36
C ILE A 137 10.34 20.46 -11.27
N TYR A 138 9.11 20.94 -11.37
CA TYR A 138 8.50 21.85 -10.40
C TYR A 138 8.45 21.23 -9.00
N TRP A 139 7.97 19.99 -8.91
CA TRP A 139 7.80 19.25 -7.66
C TRP A 139 9.13 18.89 -7.00
N VAL A 140 10.08 18.33 -7.74
CA VAL A 140 11.36 17.89 -7.17
C VAL A 140 12.18 19.07 -6.64
N ASN A 141 12.10 20.23 -7.31
CA ASN A 141 12.79 21.46 -6.89
C ASN A 141 11.98 22.30 -5.90
N GLN A 142 10.80 21.86 -5.49
CA GLN A 142 9.91 22.61 -4.58
C GLN A 142 9.71 24.06 -5.01
N LEU A 143 9.55 24.28 -6.32
CA LEU A 143 9.40 25.63 -6.85
C LEU A 143 8.10 26.27 -6.35
N SER A 144 8.14 27.54 -5.99
CA SER A 144 6.96 28.34 -5.63
C SER A 144 6.39 29.10 -6.84
N SER A 145 7.16 29.18 -7.94
CA SER A 145 6.79 29.91 -9.15
C SER A 145 7.34 29.22 -10.38
N ILE A 146 6.68 29.42 -11.52
CA ILE A 146 7.17 29.00 -12.84
C ILE A 146 8.23 29.95 -13.41
N ASN A 147 8.43 31.12 -12.81
CA ASN A 147 9.41 32.10 -13.23
C ASN A 147 10.80 31.67 -12.77
N LEU A 148 11.66 31.38 -13.72
CA LEU A 148 13.03 30.92 -13.48
C LEU A 148 14.00 32.07 -13.50
N GLN A 149 15.06 31.98 -12.71
CA GLN A 149 16.18 32.91 -12.73
C GLN A 149 17.35 32.34 -13.56
N ILE A 150 18.01 33.17 -14.36
CA ILE A 150 19.20 32.74 -15.10
C ILE A 150 20.29 32.30 -14.10
N GLY A 151 20.89 31.13 -14.34
CA GLY A 151 21.86 30.52 -13.43
C GLY A 151 21.24 29.66 -12.31
N GLN A 152 19.90 29.69 -12.14
CA GLN A 152 19.23 28.82 -11.16
C GLN A 152 19.55 27.36 -11.48
N GLN A 153 19.94 26.61 -10.46
CA GLN A 153 20.19 25.18 -10.57
C GLN A 153 18.88 24.44 -10.36
N LEU A 154 18.50 23.62 -11.34
CA LEU A 154 17.30 22.78 -11.28
C LEU A 154 17.72 21.32 -11.30
N LEU A 155 17.27 20.56 -10.30
CA LEU A 155 17.36 19.11 -10.30
C LEU A 155 16.40 18.55 -11.35
N ILE A 156 16.92 17.75 -12.26
CA ILE A 156 16.15 17.06 -13.28
C ILE A 156 16.00 15.60 -12.84
N PRO A 157 14.79 15.15 -12.50
CA PRO A 157 14.58 13.82 -11.95
C PRO A 157 14.73 12.73 -13.01
N SER A 158 15.43 11.65 -12.66
CA SER A 158 15.45 10.41 -13.41
C SER A 158 14.36 9.48 -12.86
N LEU A 159 13.22 9.45 -13.52
CA LEU A 159 12.07 8.64 -13.13
C LEU A 159 11.73 7.61 -14.20
N ASN A 160 11.71 6.35 -13.79
CA ASN A 160 11.14 5.22 -14.53
C ASN A 160 10.15 4.51 -13.62
N THR A 161 8.96 5.12 -13.50
CA THR A 161 7.96 4.70 -12.53
C THR A 161 6.99 3.67 -13.09
N SER A 162 6.54 2.79 -12.20
CA SER A 162 5.35 1.94 -12.35
C SER A 162 4.52 1.99 -11.08
N ALA A 163 3.25 1.62 -11.16
CA ALA A 163 2.39 1.59 -9.99
C ALA A 163 1.60 0.28 -9.92
N VAL A 164 1.33 -0.17 -8.70
CA VAL A 164 0.48 -1.33 -8.42
C VAL A 164 -0.59 -0.93 -7.42
N LEU A 165 -1.85 -1.05 -7.81
CA LEU A 165 -3.00 -0.93 -6.92
C LEU A 165 -3.32 -2.30 -6.33
N ILE A 166 -3.32 -2.42 -5.01
CA ILE A 166 -3.76 -3.61 -4.27
C ILE A 166 -5.12 -3.31 -3.66
N ARG A 167 -6.19 -3.84 -4.27
CA ARG A 167 -7.58 -3.57 -3.88
C ARG A 167 -7.88 -3.97 -2.43
N GLU A 168 -7.48 -5.19 -2.06
CA GLU A 168 -7.72 -5.74 -0.72
C GLU A 168 -7.10 -4.90 0.40
N LYS A 169 -5.94 -4.28 0.12
CA LYS A 169 -5.24 -3.42 1.07
C LYS A 169 -5.63 -1.95 0.95
N SER A 170 -6.45 -1.59 -0.04
CA SER A 170 -6.77 -0.20 -0.37
C SER A 170 -5.53 0.68 -0.46
N THR A 171 -4.56 0.24 -1.29
CA THR A 171 -3.22 0.83 -1.32
C THR A 171 -2.72 0.94 -2.76
N LEU A 172 -2.06 2.06 -3.08
CA LEU A 172 -1.35 2.29 -4.34
C LEU A 172 0.15 2.33 -4.05
N ILE A 173 0.90 1.38 -4.61
CA ILE A 173 2.35 1.30 -4.44
C ILE A 173 3.02 1.83 -5.71
N VAL A 174 3.95 2.75 -5.56
CA VAL A 174 4.79 3.25 -6.65
C VAL A 174 6.17 2.62 -6.55
N PHE A 175 6.67 2.19 -7.68
CA PHE A 175 8.04 1.72 -7.87
C PHE A 175 8.78 2.74 -8.76
N ASN A 176 10.08 2.87 -8.56
CA ASN A 176 10.97 3.63 -9.43
C ASN A 176 12.17 2.76 -9.81
N HIS A 177 12.44 2.61 -11.10
CA HIS A 177 13.44 1.66 -11.62
C HIS A 177 13.26 0.22 -11.11
N GLY A 178 12.00 -0.20 -10.86
CA GLY A 178 11.66 -1.53 -10.34
C GLY A 178 11.79 -1.69 -8.83
N GLU A 179 12.37 -0.71 -8.12
CA GLU A 179 12.46 -0.73 -6.66
C GLU A 179 11.26 -0.04 -6.01
N PHE A 180 10.87 -0.52 -4.82
CA PHE A 180 9.85 0.14 -4.00
C PHE A 180 10.21 1.61 -3.76
N PHE A 181 9.28 2.51 -4.11
CA PHE A 181 9.47 3.94 -3.89
C PHE A 181 8.63 4.43 -2.72
N LYS A 182 7.31 4.30 -2.79
CA LYS A 182 6.39 4.69 -1.70
C LYS A 182 5.04 4.02 -1.87
N GLU A 183 4.41 3.74 -0.75
CA GLU A 183 3.04 3.27 -0.61
C GLU A 183 2.11 4.43 -0.25
N TYR A 184 0.93 4.46 -0.86
CA TYR A 184 -0.07 5.51 -0.71
C TYR A 184 -1.39 4.90 -0.29
N PRO A 185 -1.92 5.23 0.91
CA PRO A 185 -3.22 4.76 1.34
C PRO A 185 -4.33 5.39 0.49
N ILE A 186 -5.31 4.59 0.11
CA ILE A 186 -6.45 5.04 -0.68
C ILE A 186 -7.58 5.44 0.27
N VAL A 187 -8.09 6.66 0.09
CA VAL A 187 -9.20 7.21 0.87
C VAL A 187 -10.53 6.59 0.43
N SER A 188 -10.72 6.40 -0.87
CA SER A 188 -11.91 5.77 -1.45
C SER A 188 -11.55 5.09 -2.76
N LEU A 189 -12.14 3.93 -3.01
CA LEU A 189 -11.89 3.13 -4.20
C LEU A 189 -13.21 2.71 -4.85
N THR A 190 -13.48 3.22 -6.05
CA THR A 190 -14.63 2.82 -6.85
C THR A 190 -14.16 2.48 -8.25
N LEU A 191 -14.06 1.20 -8.55
CA LEU A 191 -13.65 0.68 -9.86
C LEU A 191 -14.84 0.10 -10.59
N THR A 192 -14.87 0.25 -11.91
CA THR A 192 -15.92 -0.25 -12.80
C THR A 192 -15.34 -1.09 -13.94
N GLY A 193 -16.17 -1.89 -14.58
CA GLY A 193 -15.78 -2.70 -15.74
C GLY A 193 -14.68 -3.73 -15.42
N GLY A 194 -13.73 -3.88 -16.32
CA GLY A 194 -12.61 -4.82 -16.19
C GLY A 194 -11.70 -4.53 -14.98
N ALA A 195 -11.53 -3.27 -14.63
CA ALA A 195 -10.69 -2.86 -13.51
C ALA A 195 -11.25 -3.27 -12.13
N SER A 196 -12.54 -3.64 -12.03
CA SER A 196 -13.16 -4.14 -10.80
C SER A 196 -13.00 -5.64 -10.59
N LYS A 197 -12.46 -6.37 -11.59
CA LYS A 197 -12.41 -7.84 -11.59
C LYS A 197 -11.01 -8.34 -11.91
N GLY A 198 -10.48 -9.21 -11.07
CA GLY A 198 -9.20 -9.87 -11.30
C GLY A 198 -8.00 -8.91 -11.47
N GLU A 199 -6.90 -9.41 -12.00
CA GLU A 199 -5.74 -8.59 -12.35
C GLU A 199 -6.03 -7.81 -13.64
N PHE A 200 -5.69 -6.51 -13.63
CA PHE A 200 -5.99 -5.61 -14.75
C PHE A 200 -4.79 -4.70 -15.05
N GLU A 201 -4.29 -4.81 -16.27
CA GLU A 201 -3.18 -4.00 -16.77
C GLU A 201 -3.70 -2.73 -17.45
N THR A 202 -3.17 -1.60 -17.08
CA THR A 202 -3.49 -0.30 -17.63
C THR A 202 -2.26 0.62 -17.62
N LYS A 203 -2.39 1.82 -18.12
CA LYS A 203 -1.33 2.83 -18.08
C LYS A 203 -1.90 4.22 -17.94
N VAL A 204 -1.10 5.15 -17.50
CA VAL A 204 -1.44 6.57 -17.51
C VAL A 204 -1.62 7.02 -18.97
N ALA A 205 -2.84 7.37 -19.31
CA ALA A 205 -3.19 7.89 -20.64
C ALA A 205 -2.99 9.40 -20.74
N ASP A 206 -3.41 10.12 -19.68
CA ASP A 206 -3.29 11.57 -19.64
C ASP A 206 -3.26 12.07 -18.17
N ARG A 207 -2.81 13.29 -18.01
CA ARG A 207 -2.81 14.04 -16.76
C ARG A 207 -3.45 15.39 -17.02
N VAL A 208 -4.56 15.66 -16.37
CA VAL A 208 -5.37 16.84 -16.64
C VAL A 208 -5.62 17.66 -15.39
N ALA A 209 -5.61 18.96 -15.53
CA ALA A 209 -6.11 19.92 -14.56
C ALA A 209 -7.33 20.61 -15.16
N ARG A 210 -8.46 20.64 -14.45
CA ARG A 210 -9.72 21.20 -14.92
C ARG A 210 -10.30 22.19 -13.92
N LYS A 211 -10.88 23.27 -14.46
CA LYS A 211 -11.76 24.18 -13.73
C LYS A 211 -13.14 24.07 -14.37
N GLY A 212 -14.06 23.37 -13.70
CA GLY A 212 -15.29 22.90 -14.35
C GLY A 212 -14.96 21.97 -15.54
N GLU A 213 -15.53 22.25 -16.69
CA GLU A 213 -15.29 21.49 -17.92
C GLU A 213 -14.01 21.92 -18.68
N THR A 214 -13.42 23.05 -18.29
CA THR A 214 -12.28 23.64 -19.02
C THR A 214 -10.96 23.03 -18.54
N ARG A 215 -10.13 22.56 -19.48
CA ARG A 215 -8.76 22.15 -19.21
C ARG A 215 -7.86 23.39 -19.03
N VAL A 216 -7.09 23.38 -17.95
CA VAL A 216 -6.18 24.48 -17.60
C VAL A 216 -4.74 23.99 -17.68
N ALA A 217 -3.89 24.71 -18.40
CA ALA A 217 -2.47 24.36 -18.53
C ALA A 217 -1.70 24.65 -17.22
N PHE A 218 -0.66 23.90 -16.95
CA PHE A 218 0.24 24.14 -15.83
C PHE A 218 0.83 25.56 -15.94
N GLY A 219 0.81 26.30 -14.83
CA GLY A 219 1.32 27.67 -14.75
C GLY A 219 0.34 28.75 -15.23
N ALA A 220 -0.85 28.39 -15.73
CA ALA A 220 -1.90 29.37 -15.98
C ALA A 220 -2.41 29.99 -14.65
N LYS A 221 -2.94 31.22 -14.72
CA LYS A 221 -3.42 31.97 -13.54
C LYS A 221 -4.40 31.16 -12.67
N ASP A 222 -5.27 30.42 -13.32
CA ASP A 222 -6.34 29.64 -12.66
C ASP A 222 -5.91 28.20 -12.28
N TYR A 223 -4.64 27.84 -12.49
CA TYR A 223 -4.18 26.47 -12.23
C TYR A 223 -4.33 26.05 -10.76
N ALA A 224 -4.15 26.96 -9.82
CA ALA A 224 -4.33 26.69 -8.39
C ALA A 224 -5.78 26.35 -7.99
N GLU A 225 -6.75 26.75 -8.82
CA GLU A 225 -8.17 26.51 -8.60
C GLU A 225 -8.68 25.24 -9.30
N THR A 226 -7.79 24.46 -9.94
CA THR A 226 -8.17 23.28 -10.70
C THR A 226 -8.26 22.04 -9.82
N VAL A 227 -9.17 21.15 -10.21
CA VAL A 227 -9.11 19.74 -9.79
C VAL A 227 -8.26 18.97 -10.80
N ARG A 228 -7.31 18.19 -10.30
CA ARG A 228 -6.37 17.44 -11.13
C ARG A 228 -6.71 15.96 -11.14
N PHE A 229 -6.45 15.31 -12.27
CA PHE A 229 -6.72 13.88 -12.48
C PHE A 229 -5.55 13.22 -13.22
N VAL A 230 -5.23 12.01 -12.84
CA VAL A 230 -4.44 11.06 -13.64
C VAL A 230 -5.43 10.07 -14.24
N LEU A 231 -5.51 10.05 -15.56
CA LEU A 231 -6.46 9.21 -16.31
C LEU A 231 -5.77 7.94 -16.77
N LEU A 232 -6.37 6.79 -16.51
CA LEU A 232 -5.84 5.48 -16.90
C LEU A 232 -6.63 4.92 -18.10
N SER A 233 -5.94 4.28 -19.03
CA SER A 233 -6.53 3.62 -20.21
C SER A 233 -5.70 2.39 -20.60
N PRO A 234 -6.32 1.25 -20.92
CA PRO A 234 -7.78 1.00 -20.87
C PRO A 234 -8.33 1.01 -19.44
N GLY A 235 -9.67 1.02 -19.31
CA GLY A 235 -10.40 0.86 -18.06
C GLY A 235 -11.13 2.10 -17.55
N SER A 236 -10.87 3.29 -18.13
CA SER A 236 -11.55 4.56 -17.78
C SER A 236 -11.52 4.83 -16.26
N VAL A 237 -10.41 4.50 -15.61
CA VAL A 237 -10.16 4.75 -14.19
C VAL A 237 -9.44 6.08 -14.03
N SER A 238 -9.82 6.88 -13.03
CA SER A 238 -9.10 8.10 -12.67
C SER A 238 -8.49 8.00 -11.27
N ILE A 239 -7.32 8.61 -11.09
CA ILE A 239 -6.74 8.89 -9.78
C ILE A 239 -6.91 10.39 -9.55
N HIS A 240 -7.45 10.77 -8.38
CA HIS A 240 -7.70 12.18 -8.05
C HIS A 240 -7.64 12.41 -6.55
N PRO A 241 -7.50 13.67 -6.10
CA PRO A 241 -7.53 13.98 -4.67
C PRO A 241 -8.95 13.86 -4.12
N ALA A 242 -9.04 13.62 -2.82
CA ALA A 242 -10.28 13.76 -2.08
C ALA A 242 -10.83 15.19 -2.24
N PRO A 243 -12.15 15.37 -2.37
CA PRO A 243 -12.72 16.69 -2.47
C PRO A 243 -12.46 17.51 -1.21
N THR A 244 -12.21 18.80 -1.41
CA THR A 244 -12.09 19.75 -0.30
C THR A 244 -13.47 20.15 0.21
N PRO A 245 -13.63 20.41 1.51
CA PRO A 245 -14.87 20.94 2.04
C PRO A 245 -15.30 22.23 1.32
N ALA A 246 -16.59 22.37 1.04
CA ALA A 246 -17.16 23.61 0.55
C ALA A 246 -17.12 24.72 1.63
N ALA A 247 -17.41 25.95 1.25
CA ALA A 247 -17.38 27.10 2.17
C ALA A 247 -18.37 26.97 3.36
N ASP A 248 -19.43 26.17 3.20
CA ASP A 248 -20.40 25.84 4.22
C ASP A 248 -20.00 24.65 5.12
N GLY A 249 -18.80 24.09 4.90
CA GLY A 249 -18.28 22.93 5.62
C GLY A 249 -18.77 21.58 5.10
N THR A 250 -19.63 21.54 4.09
CA THR A 250 -20.07 20.29 3.47
C THR A 250 -18.92 19.67 2.66
N ILE A 251 -18.76 18.34 2.77
CA ILE A 251 -17.78 17.58 1.96
C ILE A 251 -18.55 16.92 0.81
N PRO A 252 -18.25 17.28 -0.45
CA PRO A 252 -18.84 16.59 -1.59
C PRO A 252 -18.53 15.11 -1.58
N PRO A 253 -19.40 14.25 -2.14
CA PRO A 253 -19.10 12.83 -2.26
C PRO A 253 -17.86 12.61 -3.14
N ASN A 254 -17.07 11.57 -2.81
CA ASN A 254 -15.93 11.18 -3.62
C ASN A 254 -16.42 10.76 -5.03
N PRO A 255 -15.86 11.33 -6.10
CA PRO A 255 -16.15 10.82 -7.43
C PRO A 255 -15.63 9.38 -7.61
N PRO A 256 -16.16 8.61 -8.59
CA PRO A 256 -15.64 7.28 -8.88
C PRO A 256 -14.17 7.32 -9.30
N GLY A 257 -13.38 6.34 -8.84
CA GLY A 257 -11.96 6.23 -9.14
C GLY A 257 -11.12 5.82 -7.93
N ILE A 258 -9.86 6.16 -7.99
CA ILE A 258 -8.86 5.99 -6.92
C ILE A 258 -8.68 7.35 -6.25
N VAL A 259 -9.19 7.49 -5.06
CA VAL A 259 -9.16 8.75 -4.29
C VAL A 259 -8.02 8.72 -3.28
N LEU A 260 -7.16 9.72 -3.33
CA LEU A 260 -6.03 9.88 -2.42
C LEU A 260 -6.19 11.14 -1.57
N SER A 261 -5.42 11.25 -0.48
CA SER A 261 -5.25 12.55 0.18
C SER A 261 -4.65 13.56 -0.80
N LEU A 262 -4.91 14.85 -0.60
CA LEU A 262 -4.35 15.90 -1.48
C LEU A 262 -2.82 15.87 -1.49
N ALA A 263 -2.19 15.60 -0.35
CA ALA A 263 -0.74 15.51 -0.24
C ALA A 263 -0.19 14.33 -1.06
N ASP A 264 -0.77 13.14 -0.89
CA ASP A 264 -0.36 11.93 -1.62
C ASP A 264 -0.66 12.04 -3.11
N PHE A 265 -1.79 12.65 -3.47
CA PHE A 265 -2.11 12.90 -4.87
C PHE A 265 -1.09 13.85 -5.54
N ASN A 266 -0.57 14.85 -4.84
CA ASN A 266 0.46 15.74 -5.38
C ASN A 266 1.75 14.98 -5.73
N ASP A 267 2.16 14.03 -4.89
CA ASP A 267 3.27 13.14 -5.20
C ASP A 267 2.96 12.29 -6.44
N ILE A 268 1.81 11.61 -6.45
CA ILE A 268 1.37 10.75 -7.57
C ILE A 268 1.29 11.53 -8.87
N PHE A 269 0.74 12.74 -8.84
CA PHE A 269 0.63 13.58 -10.03
C PHE A 269 2.00 13.98 -10.60
N ALA A 270 3.01 14.14 -9.76
CA ALA A 270 4.38 14.39 -10.19
C ALA A 270 5.11 13.11 -10.63
N LEU A 271 4.95 12.00 -9.91
CA LEU A 271 5.67 10.76 -10.15
C LEU A 271 5.19 10.01 -11.39
N LEU A 272 3.88 9.97 -11.63
CA LEU A 272 3.29 9.23 -12.76
C LEU A 272 3.20 10.11 -14.01
N LYS A 273 3.96 9.79 -15.03
CA LYS A 273 3.89 10.45 -16.35
C LYS A 273 3.02 9.66 -17.31
N THR A 274 2.59 10.29 -18.41
CA THR A 274 1.90 9.61 -19.51
C THR A 274 2.74 8.42 -19.98
N GLY A 275 2.09 7.26 -20.12
CA GLY A 275 2.73 5.99 -20.47
C GLY A 275 3.18 5.16 -19.27
N THR A 276 3.18 5.69 -18.03
CA THR A 276 3.51 4.91 -16.83
C THR A 276 2.58 3.70 -16.69
N PRO A 277 3.11 2.46 -16.61
CA PRO A 277 2.30 1.26 -16.42
C PRO A 277 1.70 1.23 -15.00
N VAL A 278 0.45 0.77 -14.94
CA VAL A 278 -0.31 0.60 -13.70
C VAL A 278 -0.98 -0.77 -13.72
N THR A 279 -0.70 -1.59 -12.71
CA THR A 279 -1.34 -2.88 -12.51
C THR A 279 -2.36 -2.77 -11.38
N ILE A 280 -3.57 -3.28 -11.58
CA ILE A 280 -4.63 -3.35 -10.55
C ILE A 280 -4.83 -4.82 -10.17
N LYS A 281 -4.59 -5.15 -8.88
CA LYS A 281 -4.68 -6.51 -8.31
C LYS A 281 -5.74 -6.60 -7.24
#